data_d1ce495d4cbfb277e2422750a794ce54
#
_entry.id   d1ce495d4cbfb277e2422750a794ce54
#
_cell.length_a   1.000
_cell.length_b   1.000
_cell.length_c   1.000
_cell.angle_alpha   90.00
_cell.angle_beta   90.00
_cell.angle_gamma   90.00
#
_symmetry.space_group_name_H-M   'P 1'
#
loop_
_entity.id
_entity.type
_entity.pdbx_description
1 polymer ?
#
loop_
_entity_poly.entity_id
_entity_poly.type
_entity_poly.pdbx_seq_one_letter_code
_entity_poly.pdbx_strand_id
1 'polypeptide(L)'
;MDRRLIAITLAWLLSAGSAAAQNPAPPNPDLPARASDTAHLRGGWYPWDPYQYRDYRRDVPILTGFDVEIERALGRIMSVEILLPEIAWEDHLAALCAETADIAAGAMASEARSRYAYFSKPYRTETDVLILPRGASGRYPFHTIEQMLDTFGKQKFRLGVVAGFMYADDRVNAFIADEAHRDQIVAVSNDAQNLRNLLAGVIDGFLADRIAAATTAWRRQEGARIEEHPLRFSTNIHFMLSRATQTPRTLARLNDAIDELRRTGELRRIADLYALPVLINQTLDAQWFRILAFLGIVAFALSGVVLAYEGQYTLFGALVLATLPAVGGSIVRDLLLQRDPLGIVQNPEALLTVFGTVLAGMLVIRVMSRVQSGMLTKQLQSRAHLGTRLIEVFDAIGLAAFTVVGVVVVLDTKAQPLWLWGPIAAGLTASFGGLMRDLFRHDRVTATLRGELYPEIAVVWGLALALFLEWEGERLEPDEIRLSVIVTILGVFLTRMVAIARGIKGWRYV
;
A
#
# COMPACT_ATOMS: atom_id res chain seq x y z
N MET A 1 24.38 -15.91 -32.87
CA MET A 1 24.52 -14.74 -32.02
C MET A 1 25.53 -15.07 -30.92
N ASP A 2 26.62 -14.33 -30.88
CA ASP A 2 27.87 -14.72 -30.23
C ASP A 2 27.73 -14.74 -28.70
N ARG A 3 28.12 -15.85 -28.04
CA ARG A 3 28.08 -16.01 -26.57
C ARG A 3 28.85 -14.94 -25.81
N ARG A 4 29.74 -14.23 -26.50
CA ARG A 4 30.52 -13.11 -25.94
C ARG A 4 29.74 -11.83 -25.76
N LEU A 5 28.70 -11.58 -26.59
CA LEU A 5 27.85 -10.38 -26.47
C LEU A 5 26.88 -10.48 -25.26
N ILE A 6 26.35 -11.68 -24.97
CA ILE A 6 25.45 -11.89 -23.81
C ILE A 6 26.23 -11.75 -22.49
N ALA A 7 27.47 -12.24 -22.44
CA ALA A 7 28.32 -12.10 -21.25
C ALA A 7 28.74 -10.65 -20.99
N ILE A 8 28.96 -9.85 -22.05
CA ILE A 8 29.32 -8.44 -21.95
C ILE A 8 28.11 -7.62 -21.47
N THR A 9 26.90 -7.92 -21.96
CA THR A 9 25.69 -7.20 -21.55
C THR A 9 25.29 -7.51 -20.11
N LEU A 10 25.45 -8.77 -19.65
CA LEU A 10 25.24 -9.12 -18.25
C LEU A 10 26.30 -8.52 -17.32
N ALA A 11 27.57 -8.49 -17.77
CA ALA A 11 28.64 -7.87 -17.01
C ALA A 11 28.46 -6.34 -16.89
N TRP A 12 27.92 -5.70 -17.92
CA TRP A 12 27.62 -4.26 -17.89
C TRP A 12 26.43 -3.92 -16.98
N LEU A 13 25.39 -4.77 -16.94
CA LEU A 13 24.26 -4.62 -16.01
C LEU A 13 24.67 -4.89 -14.55
N LEU A 14 25.63 -5.79 -14.32
CA LEU A 14 26.14 -6.07 -12.99
C LEU A 14 27.18 -5.04 -12.50
N SER A 15 27.88 -4.36 -13.43
CA SER A 15 28.84 -3.31 -13.06
C SER A 15 28.20 -1.92 -12.88
N ALA A 16 27.04 -1.66 -13.49
CA ALA A 16 26.31 -0.40 -13.28
C ALA A 16 25.64 -0.29 -11.91
N GLY A 17 25.52 -1.41 -11.15
CA GLY A 17 24.94 -1.43 -9.80
C GLY A 17 25.91 -1.08 -8.66
N SER A 18 27.18 -0.81 -8.95
CA SER A 18 28.21 -0.56 -7.91
C SER A 18 28.75 0.87 -7.93
N ALA A 19 27.97 1.85 -8.38
CA ALA A 19 28.16 3.21 -7.91
C ALA A 19 27.59 3.28 -6.48
N ALA A 20 28.39 2.81 -5.53
CA ALA A 20 28.18 3.01 -4.12
C ALA A 20 27.91 4.51 -3.91
N ALA A 21 26.72 4.84 -3.42
CA ALA A 21 26.53 6.11 -2.74
C ALA A 21 27.64 6.19 -1.69
N GLN A 22 28.60 7.06 -1.90
CA GLN A 22 29.61 7.35 -0.89
C GLN A 22 28.82 7.84 0.32
N ASN A 23 28.73 7.00 1.34
CA ASN A 23 28.34 7.46 2.66
C ASN A 23 29.20 8.68 2.97
N PRO A 24 28.63 9.82 3.38
CA PRO A 24 29.43 10.91 3.87
C PRO A 24 30.33 10.36 4.98
N ALA A 25 31.61 10.66 4.89
CA ALA A 25 32.60 10.27 5.89
C ALA A 25 32.07 10.62 7.28
N PRO A 26 32.31 9.78 8.30
CA PRO A 26 31.91 10.11 9.66
C PRO A 26 32.51 11.48 10.02
N PRO A 27 31.76 12.35 10.73
CA PRO A 27 32.23 13.68 11.08
C PRO A 27 33.55 13.57 11.83
N ASN A 28 34.53 14.35 11.40
CA ASN A 28 35.84 14.43 12.03
C ASN A 28 35.65 14.85 13.49
N PRO A 29 36.07 14.07 14.49
CA PRO A 29 35.85 14.37 15.91
C PRO A 29 36.60 15.63 16.40
N ASP A 30 37.53 16.20 15.61
CA ASP A 30 38.35 17.35 15.99
C ASP A 30 37.83 18.70 15.50
N LEU A 31 36.66 18.75 14.85
CA LEU A 31 36.04 20.06 14.60
C LEU A 31 35.25 20.49 15.85
N PRO A 32 35.53 21.66 16.43
CA PRO A 32 34.72 22.18 17.52
C PRO A 32 33.27 22.24 17.00
N ALA A 33 32.35 21.57 17.69
CA ALA A 33 30.92 21.70 17.44
C ALA A 33 30.60 23.20 17.41
N ARG A 34 30.36 23.75 16.22
CA ARG A 34 29.64 25.00 16.10
C ARG A 34 28.33 24.78 16.80
N ALA A 35 28.17 25.32 18.00
CA ALA A 35 26.87 25.50 18.61
C ALA A 35 26.02 26.22 17.54
N SER A 36 25.17 25.49 16.87
CA SER A 36 24.22 26.07 15.93
C SER A 36 23.25 26.85 16.80
N ASP A 37 23.23 28.17 16.63
CA ASP A 37 22.23 29.09 17.18
C ASP A 37 20.84 28.82 16.54
N THR A 38 20.51 27.55 16.33
CA THR A 38 19.24 27.13 15.72
C THR A 38 18.18 27.21 16.81
N ALA A 39 17.22 28.08 16.63
CA ALA A 39 16.06 28.11 17.50
C ALA A 39 15.36 26.75 17.50
N HIS A 40 15.06 26.21 18.66
CA HIS A 40 14.36 24.95 18.82
C HIS A 40 12.89 25.20 19.13
N LEU A 41 12.02 24.32 18.56
CA LEU A 41 10.63 24.19 18.99
C LEU A 41 10.46 22.82 19.67
N ARG A 42 9.91 22.80 20.86
CA ARG A 42 9.61 21.57 21.62
C ARG A 42 8.29 21.01 21.14
N GLY A 43 8.33 19.95 20.37
CA GLY A 43 7.18 19.19 19.91
C GLY A 43 7.03 17.87 20.67
N GLY A 44 6.48 16.87 20.03
CA GLY A 44 6.32 15.52 20.54
C GLY A 44 5.73 14.59 19.49
N TRP A 45 5.87 13.30 19.68
CA TRP A 45 5.24 12.28 18.83
C TRP A 45 4.71 11.13 19.68
N TYR A 46 3.69 10.43 19.18
CA TYR A 46 3.15 9.20 19.75
C TYR A 46 2.86 8.18 18.64
N PRO A 47 2.79 6.88 18.95
CA PRO A 47 2.51 5.86 17.93
C PRO A 47 1.12 6.04 17.30
N TRP A 48 1.09 6.63 16.12
CA TRP A 48 -0.11 6.90 15.32
C TRP A 48 0.19 6.76 13.82
N ASP A 49 0.18 5.55 13.36
CA ASP A 49 0.57 5.14 12.02
C ASP A 49 -0.56 5.39 10.99
N PRO A 50 -0.31 6.01 9.82
CA PRO A 50 1.02 6.29 9.20
C PRO A 50 1.55 7.70 9.48
N TYR A 51 0.96 8.44 10.41
CA TYR A 51 1.30 9.84 10.65
C TYR A 51 2.58 10.00 11.45
N GLN A 52 2.76 9.21 12.50
CA GLN A 52 3.91 9.24 13.39
C GLN A 52 4.23 7.82 13.88
N TYR A 53 5.39 7.30 13.51
CA TYR A 53 5.78 5.93 13.91
C TYR A 53 7.28 5.70 13.82
N ARG A 54 7.79 4.65 14.49
CA ARG A 54 9.14 4.14 14.29
C ARG A 54 9.16 3.05 13.22
N ASP A 55 10.02 3.24 12.22
CA ASP A 55 10.28 2.21 11.20
C ASP A 55 11.39 1.30 11.71
N TYR A 56 11.04 0.05 12.04
CA TYR A 56 11.94 -0.99 12.55
C TYR A 56 12.55 -1.88 11.46
N ARG A 57 12.32 -1.58 10.19
CA ARG A 57 12.86 -2.36 9.07
C ARG A 57 14.34 -2.08 8.81
N ARG A 58 14.92 -1.13 9.50
CA ARG A 58 16.34 -0.77 9.45
C ARG A 58 17.04 -1.21 10.73
N ASP A 59 18.36 -1.36 10.68
CA ASP A 59 19.19 -1.73 11.84
C ASP A 59 18.98 -0.80 13.04
N VAL A 60 18.80 0.49 12.77
CA VAL A 60 18.43 1.49 13.77
C VAL A 60 17.01 1.99 13.48
N PRO A 61 16.06 1.87 14.42
CA PRO A 61 14.72 2.37 14.24
C PRO A 61 14.69 3.87 14.01
N ILE A 62 14.04 4.31 12.93
CA ILE A 62 13.94 5.72 12.57
C ILE A 62 12.51 6.19 12.81
N LEU A 63 12.38 7.32 13.54
CA LEU A 63 11.11 8.03 13.62
C LEU A 63 10.75 8.58 12.25
N THR A 64 9.56 8.31 11.75
CA THR A 64 9.07 8.74 10.44
C THR A 64 7.54 8.78 10.44
N GLY A 65 6.95 9.16 9.34
CA GLY A 65 5.50 9.26 9.16
C GLY A 65 5.13 10.56 8.48
N PHE A 66 3.88 10.66 8.05
CA PHE A 66 3.40 11.82 7.33
C PHE A 66 3.62 13.12 8.09
N ASP A 67 3.13 13.20 9.34
CA ASP A 67 3.24 14.41 10.17
C ASP A 67 4.70 14.70 10.52
N VAL A 68 5.51 13.68 10.85
CA VAL A 68 6.94 13.82 11.17
C VAL A 68 7.73 14.39 10.00
N GLU A 69 7.46 13.94 8.76
CA GLU A 69 8.17 14.46 7.59
C GLU A 69 7.73 15.90 7.25
N ILE A 70 6.46 16.24 7.48
CA ILE A 70 5.98 17.62 7.37
C ILE A 70 6.68 18.51 8.40
N GLU A 71 6.76 18.10 9.67
CA GLU A 71 7.45 18.86 10.72
C GLU A 71 8.93 19.09 10.37
N ARG A 72 9.61 18.07 9.85
CA ARG A 72 11.00 18.22 9.37
C ARG A 72 11.11 19.19 8.20
N ALA A 73 10.19 19.14 7.27
CA ALA A 73 10.16 20.03 6.12
C ALA A 73 9.88 21.49 6.56
N LEU A 74 8.94 21.68 7.47
CA LEU A 74 8.65 22.99 8.07
C LEU A 74 9.85 23.54 8.84
N GLY A 75 10.52 22.67 9.63
CA GLY A 75 11.73 23.04 10.36
C GLY A 75 12.84 23.55 9.42
N ARG A 76 13.05 22.88 8.27
CA ARG A 76 14.02 23.33 7.24
C ARG A 76 13.65 24.71 6.68
N ILE A 77 12.39 24.93 6.29
CA ILE A 77 11.93 26.21 5.71
C ILE A 77 12.04 27.33 6.74
N MET A 78 11.64 27.05 7.97
CA MET A 78 11.66 28.03 9.06
C MET A 78 13.06 28.21 9.69
N SER A 79 14.06 27.40 9.31
CA SER A 79 15.39 27.37 9.94
C SER A 79 15.32 27.19 11.47
N VAL A 80 14.48 26.24 11.91
CA VAL A 80 14.33 25.82 13.31
C VAL A 80 14.41 24.30 13.39
N GLU A 81 14.87 23.76 14.51
CA GLU A 81 14.81 22.33 14.80
C GLU A 81 13.55 22.02 15.60
N ILE A 82 12.72 21.09 15.18
CA ILE A 82 11.57 20.61 15.95
C ILE A 82 12.00 19.33 16.67
N LEU A 83 12.05 19.40 17.99
CA LEU A 83 12.39 18.26 18.83
C LEU A 83 11.15 17.39 19.03
N LEU A 84 11.27 16.09 18.81
CA LEU A 84 10.15 15.16 18.83
C LEU A 84 10.40 14.01 19.85
N PRO A 85 10.34 14.28 21.18
CA PRO A 85 10.33 13.23 22.17
C PRO A 85 9.02 12.41 22.08
N GLU A 86 9.07 11.13 22.48
CA GLU A 86 7.87 10.30 22.60
C GLU A 86 7.04 10.76 23.81
N ILE A 87 5.78 11.12 23.57
CA ILE A 87 4.85 11.62 24.58
C ILE A 87 3.43 11.25 24.18
N ALA A 88 2.60 10.76 25.10
CA ALA A 88 1.21 10.46 24.82
C ALA A 88 0.45 11.75 24.40
N TRP A 89 -0.56 11.62 23.53
CA TRP A 89 -1.28 12.77 23.01
C TRP A 89 -1.90 13.66 24.11
N GLU A 90 -2.53 13.05 25.10
CA GLU A 90 -3.14 13.76 26.23
C GLU A 90 -2.08 14.55 27.03
N ASP A 91 -0.92 13.94 27.31
CA ASP A 91 0.21 14.58 27.97
C ASP A 91 0.81 15.72 27.15
N HIS A 92 0.84 15.56 25.81
CA HIS A 92 1.32 16.61 24.89
C HIS A 92 0.39 17.84 24.90
N LEU A 93 -0.93 17.62 24.93
CA LEU A 93 -1.88 18.72 25.11
C LEU A 93 -1.68 19.44 26.47
N ALA A 94 -1.47 18.67 27.54
CA ALA A 94 -1.16 19.24 28.85
C ALA A 94 0.18 20.02 28.84
N ALA A 95 1.19 19.53 28.14
CA ALA A 95 2.49 20.18 28.00
C ALA A 95 2.41 21.52 27.24
N LEU A 96 1.53 21.64 26.22
CA LEU A 96 1.25 22.91 25.54
C LEU A 96 0.63 23.95 26.48
N CYS A 97 -0.26 23.51 27.39
CA CYS A 97 -0.86 24.38 28.41
C CYS A 97 0.17 24.79 29.50
N ALA A 98 1.05 23.86 29.88
CA ALA A 98 2.04 24.02 30.96
C ALA A 98 3.34 24.67 30.48
N GLU A 99 3.40 25.26 29.29
CA GLU A 99 4.58 25.96 28.74
C GLU A 99 5.82 25.05 28.52
N THR A 100 5.65 23.72 28.55
CA THR A 100 6.73 22.76 28.37
C THR A 100 6.84 22.24 26.95
N ALA A 101 5.81 22.44 26.09
CA ALA A 101 5.81 22.22 24.67
C ALA A 101 5.43 23.49 23.90
N ASP A 102 5.91 23.59 22.66
CA ASP A 102 5.74 24.76 21.78
C ASP A 102 4.80 24.48 20.62
N ILE A 103 4.87 23.25 20.06
CA ILE A 103 4.13 22.85 18.86
C ILE A 103 3.62 21.43 18.99
N ALA A 104 2.44 21.15 18.42
CA ALA A 104 1.91 19.80 18.21
C ALA A 104 1.30 19.67 16.82
N ALA A 105 1.54 18.54 16.15
CA ALA A 105 0.92 18.15 14.90
C ALA A 105 -0.37 17.35 15.14
N GLY A 106 -1.21 17.21 14.09
CA GLY A 106 -2.35 16.30 14.14
C GLY A 106 -3.57 16.82 14.91
N ALA A 107 -3.76 18.13 14.99
CA ALA A 107 -4.79 18.74 15.84
C ALA A 107 -6.00 19.24 15.05
N MET A 108 -7.19 18.86 15.48
CA MET A 108 -8.43 19.51 15.11
C MET A 108 -8.57 20.83 15.87
N ALA A 109 -8.97 21.90 15.16
CA ALA A 109 -9.22 23.20 15.77
C ALA A 109 -10.55 23.18 16.56
N SER A 110 -10.53 23.72 17.78
CA SER A 110 -11.72 23.89 18.60
C SER A 110 -11.66 25.17 19.43
N GLU A 111 -12.83 25.65 19.87
CA GLU A 111 -12.90 26.83 20.75
C GLU A 111 -12.14 26.61 22.06
N ALA A 112 -12.30 25.42 22.67
CA ALA A 112 -11.62 25.07 23.92
C ALA A 112 -10.10 25.12 23.77
N ARG A 113 -9.55 24.53 22.71
CA ARG A 113 -8.11 24.52 22.41
C ARG A 113 -7.60 25.92 22.00
N SER A 114 -8.44 26.74 21.36
CA SER A 114 -8.07 28.12 20.96
C SER A 114 -7.76 29.03 22.13
N ARG A 115 -8.16 28.68 23.35
CA ARG A 115 -7.85 29.45 24.57
C ARG A 115 -6.36 29.38 24.91
N TYR A 116 -5.68 28.25 24.62
CA TYR A 116 -4.27 28.08 24.98
C TYR A 116 -3.34 27.86 23.76
N ALA A 117 -3.88 27.69 22.56
CA ALA A 117 -3.09 27.49 21.36
C ALA A 117 -3.54 28.36 20.17
N TYR A 118 -2.59 28.68 19.29
CA TYR A 118 -2.87 29.18 17.94
C TYR A 118 -2.96 27.97 17.00
N PHE A 119 -3.83 28.03 15.99
CA PHE A 119 -3.94 27.04 14.93
C PHE A 119 -3.35 27.56 13.64
N SER A 120 -2.54 26.73 12.97
CA SER A 120 -2.02 27.01 11.64
C SER A 120 -3.13 26.95 10.56
N LYS A 121 -2.80 27.30 9.31
CA LYS A 121 -3.57 26.82 8.16
C LYS A 121 -3.67 25.30 8.20
N PRO A 122 -4.76 24.69 7.71
CA PRO A 122 -4.85 23.24 7.66
C PRO A 122 -3.77 22.68 6.72
N TYR A 123 -3.15 21.56 7.07
CA TYR A 123 -2.15 20.92 6.22
C TYR A 123 -2.58 19.56 5.68
N ARG A 124 -3.62 18.96 6.26
CA ARG A 124 -4.31 17.76 5.77
C ARG A 124 -5.78 17.75 6.19
N THR A 125 -6.54 16.83 5.62
CA THR A 125 -7.90 16.49 6.07
C THR A 125 -7.87 15.12 6.71
N GLU A 126 -8.66 14.92 7.75
CA GLU A 126 -8.89 13.66 8.43
C GLU A 126 -10.35 13.24 8.26
N THR A 127 -10.59 11.95 8.08
CA THR A 127 -11.93 11.39 7.93
C THR A 127 -12.15 10.35 9.02
N ASP A 128 -12.99 10.70 9.98
CA ASP A 128 -13.38 9.78 11.05
C ASP A 128 -14.43 8.78 10.56
N VAL A 129 -14.23 7.55 11.00
CA VAL A 129 -15.08 6.40 10.69
C VAL A 129 -15.33 5.56 11.94
N LEU A 130 -16.47 4.89 11.98
CA LEU A 130 -16.73 3.85 12.98
C LEU A 130 -16.23 2.52 12.44
N ILE A 131 -15.30 1.91 13.17
CA ILE A 131 -14.78 0.56 12.89
C ILE A 131 -15.56 -0.46 13.72
N LEU A 132 -16.04 -1.49 13.03
CA LEU A 132 -16.88 -2.56 13.56
C LEU A 132 -16.26 -3.94 13.31
N PRO A 133 -16.68 -4.98 14.04
CA PRO A 133 -16.39 -6.36 13.64
C PRO A 133 -16.98 -6.67 12.27
N ARG A 134 -16.32 -7.49 11.48
CA ARG A 134 -16.75 -7.89 10.14
C ARG A 134 -18.19 -8.43 10.12
N GLY A 135 -19.05 -7.89 9.25
CA GLY A 135 -20.46 -8.26 9.11
C GLY A 135 -21.38 -7.62 10.16
N ALA A 136 -20.88 -6.71 11.00
CA ALA A 136 -21.70 -6.03 12.00
C ALA A 136 -22.41 -4.78 11.50
N SER A 137 -21.96 -4.16 10.40
CA SER A 137 -22.50 -2.89 9.85
C SER A 137 -24.00 -2.96 9.57
N GLY A 138 -24.51 -4.12 9.12
CA GLY A 138 -25.95 -4.32 8.92
C GLY A 138 -26.81 -4.25 10.20
N ARG A 139 -26.22 -4.33 11.39
CA ARG A 139 -26.91 -4.18 12.67
C ARG A 139 -27.08 -2.71 13.06
N TYR A 140 -26.36 -1.82 12.40
CA TYR A 140 -26.27 -0.40 12.70
C TYR A 140 -26.66 0.43 11.46
N PRO A 141 -27.96 0.46 11.08
CA PRO A 141 -28.42 1.05 9.83
C PRO A 141 -28.61 2.57 9.92
N PHE A 142 -27.76 3.28 10.65
CA PHE A 142 -27.80 4.72 10.74
C PHE A 142 -27.06 5.37 9.56
N HIS A 143 -27.54 6.53 9.12
CA HIS A 143 -26.98 7.32 8.02
C HIS A 143 -26.58 8.73 8.42
N THR A 144 -26.92 9.14 9.64
CA THR A 144 -26.57 10.45 10.20
C THR A 144 -25.95 10.30 11.58
N ILE A 145 -25.20 11.32 12.01
CA ILE A 145 -24.56 11.34 13.33
C ILE A 145 -25.61 11.27 14.45
N GLU A 146 -26.74 11.99 14.31
CA GLU A 146 -27.82 11.93 15.30
C GLU A 146 -28.35 10.49 15.47
N GLN A 147 -28.61 9.79 14.36
CA GLN A 147 -29.06 8.40 14.40
C GLN A 147 -28.02 7.47 15.04
N MET A 148 -26.74 7.71 14.76
CA MET A 148 -25.62 6.98 15.36
C MET A 148 -25.62 7.16 16.87
N LEU A 149 -25.63 8.40 17.36
CA LEU A 149 -25.58 8.71 18.78
C LEU A 149 -26.83 8.22 19.54
N ASP A 150 -28.02 8.38 18.93
CA ASP A 150 -29.26 7.83 19.48
C ASP A 150 -29.20 6.30 19.60
N THR A 151 -28.66 5.62 18.59
CA THR A 151 -28.44 4.17 18.61
C THR A 151 -27.46 3.78 19.71
N PHE A 152 -26.35 4.49 19.85
CA PHE A 152 -25.37 4.24 20.90
C PHE A 152 -25.97 4.38 22.29
N GLY A 153 -26.72 5.44 22.55
CA GLY A 153 -27.42 5.65 23.83
C GLY A 153 -28.44 4.55 24.13
N LYS A 154 -29.31 4.20 23.17
CA LYS A 154 -30.37 3.20 23.35
C LYS A 154 -29.84 1.77 23.54
N GLN A 155 -28.81 1.39 22.76
CA GLN A 155 -28.25 0.03 22.77
C GLN A 155 -27.12 -0.16 23.78
N LYS A 156 -26.74 0.88 24.53
CA LYS A 156 -25.58 0.86 25.42
C LYS A 156 -24.30 0.42 24.70
N PHE A 157 -24.10 0.96 23.49
CA PHE A 157 -22.96 0.64 22.64
C PHE A 157 -21.65 1.00 23.33
N ARG A 158 -20.75 0.05 23.49
CA ARG A 158 -19.42 0.26 24.08
C ARG A 158 -18.48 0.82 23.03
N LEU A 159 -18.27 2.12 23.09
CA LEU A 159 -17.49 2.88 22.12
C LEU A 159 -16.03 3.02 22.55
N GLY A 160 -15.11 2.52 21.74
CA GLY A 160 -13.67 2.78 21.89
C GLY A 160 -13.29 4.15 21.33
N VAL A 161 -12.49 4.89 22.08
CA VAL A 161 -11.95 6.19 21.68
C VAL A 161 -10.48 6.31 22.10
N VAL A 162 -9.73 7.25 21.47
CA VAL A 162 -8.38 7.57 21.94
C VAL A 162 -8.47 8.75 22.91
N ALA A 163 -7.81 8.63 24.07
CA ALA A 163 -7.83 9.66 25.09
C ALA A 163 -7.29 11.00 24.57
N GLY A 164 -8.02 12.08 24.83
CA GLY A 164 -7.68 13.43 24.37
C GLY A 164 -7.94 13.71 22.89
N PHE A 165 -8.38 12.72 22.08
CA PHE A 165 -8.79 12.99 20.69
C PHE A 165 -10.09 13.76 20.64
N MET A 166 -10.23 14.56 19.59
CA MET A 166 -11.49 15.17 19.18
C MET A 166 -11.81 14.66 17.78
N TYR A 167 -13.05 14.29 17.59
CA TYR A 167 -13.58 13.79 16.32
C TYR A 167 -14.25 14.94 15.54
N ALA A 168 -14.41 14.77 14.25
CA ALA A 168 -14.78 15.82 13.31
C ALA A 168 -16.20 16.43 13.53
N ASP A 169 -16.96 15.95 14.50
CA ASP A 169 -18.29 16.47 14.83
C ASP A 169 -18.43 16.75 16.32
N ASP A 170 -18.83 17.98 16.65
CA ASP A 170 -18.97 18.42 18.05
C ASP A 170 -20.01 17.62 18.84
N ARG A 171 -21.04 17.07 18.20
CA ARG A 171 -22.06 16.23 18.85
C ARG A 171 -21.45 14.89 19.30
N VAL A 172 -20.52 14.35 18.54
CA VAL A 172 -19.75 13.15 18.92
C VAL A 172 -18.88 13.47 20.13
N ASN A 173 -18.17 14.58 20.10
CA ASN A 173 -17.33 15.02 21.21
C ASN A 173 -18.16 15.30 22.47
N ALA A 174 -19.34 15.89 22.34
CA ALA A 174 -20.26 16.12 23.45
C ALA A 174 -20.79 14.79 24.03
N PHE A 175 -21.14 13.81 23.19
CA PHE A 175 -21.56 12.47 23.64
C PHE A 175 -20.46 11.73 24.42
N ILE A 176 -19.21 11.83 23.96
CA ILE A 176 -18.06 11.22 24.61
C ILE A 176 -17.79 11.87 25.99
N ALA A 177 -17.99 13.19 26.11
CA ALA A 177 -17.75 13.95 27.33
C ALA A 177 -18.92 13.89 28.33
N ASP A 178 -20.09 13.38 27.94
CA ASP A 178 -21.28 13.33 28.80
C ASP A 178 -21.16 12.22 29.85
N GLU A 179 -21.25 12.58 31.11
CA GLU A 179 -21.22 11.67 32.26
C GLU A 179 -22.31 10.57 32.17
N ALA A 180 -23.44 10.87 31.51
CA ALA A 180 -24.51 9.89 31.29
C ALA A 180 -24.09 8.70 30.43
N HIS A 181 -23.05 8.88 29.63
CA HIS A 181 -22.50 7.85 28.71
C HIS A 181 -21.16 7.27 29.16
N ARG A 182 -20.64 7.70 30.31
CA ARG A 182 -19.32 7.33 30.80
C ARG A 182 -19.03 5.81 30.77
N ASP A 183 -20.00 4.99 31.18
CA ASP A 183 -19.87 3.53 31.23
C ASP A 183 -19.82 2.89 29.83
N GLN A 184 -20.16 3.65 28.80
CA GLN A 184 -20.12 3.20 27.40
C GLN A 184 -18.81 3.58 26.70
N ILE A 185 -18.04 4.53 27.25
CA ILE A 185 -16.83 5.04 26.64
C ILE A 185 -15.61 4.31 27.18
N VAL A 186 -14.86 3.67 26.29
CA VAL A 186 -13.59 3.00 26.61
C VAL A 186 -12.46 3.79 25.99
N ALA A 187 -11.85 4.68 26.78
CA ALA A 187 -10.72 5.49 26.36
C ALA A 187 -9.40 4.71 26.47
N VAL A 188 -8.59 4.76 25.43
CA VAL A 188 -7.29 4.09 25.32
C VAL A 188 -6.23 5.05 24.76
N SER A 189 -4.96 4.64 24.81
CA SER A 189 -3.86 5.51 24.36
C SER A 189 -3.64 5.53 22.84
N ASN A 190 -4.16 4.56 22.08
CA ASN A 190 -3.97 4.47 20.62
C ASN A 190 -4.94 3.49 19.93
N ASP A 191 -5.08 3.62 18.61
CA ASP A 191 -5.97 2.77 17.79
C ASP A 191 -5.62 1.29 17.82
N ALA A 192 -4.35 0.93 17.99
CA ALA A 192 -3.94 -0.46 18.11
C ALA A 192 -4.53 -1.14 19.35
N GLN A 193 -4.77 -0.40 20.43
CA GLN A 193 -5.42 -0.90 21.63
C GLN A 193 -6.94 -0.99 21.42
N ASN A 194 -7.55 -0.02 20.73
CA ASN A 194 -8.95 -0.09 20.32
C ASN A 194 -9.19 -1.34 19.44
N LEU A 195 -8.34 -1.59 18.45
CA LEU A 195 -8.45 -2.79 17.62
C LEU A 195 -8.38 -4.09 18.44
N ARG A 196 -7.45 -4.19 19.41
CA ARG A 196 -7.39 -5.35 20.30
C ARG A 196 -8.67 -5.51 21.13
N ASN A 197 -9.19 -4.41 21.69
CA ASN A 197 -10.40 -4.42 22.48
C ASN A 197 -11.62 -4.83 21.63
N LEU A 198 -11.71 -4.37 20.39
CA LEU A 198 -12.75 -4.77 19.45
C LEU A 198 -12.71 -6.26 19.16
N LEU A 199 -11.53 -6.79 18.82
CA LEU A 199 -11.35 -8.20 18.48
C LEU A 199 -11.54 -9.14 19.68
N ALA A 200 -11.34 -8.62 20.89
CA ALA A 200 -11.59 -9.32 22.16
C ALA A 200 -13.06 -9.18 22.64
N GLY A 201 -13.91 -8.39 21.96
CA GLY A 201 -15.29 -8.16 22.34
C GLY A 201 -15.47 -7.28 23.60
N VAL A 202 -14.43 -6.52 23.96
CA VAL A 202 -14.49 -5.55 25.09
C VAL A 202 -15.32 -4.32 24.68
N ILE A 203 -15.19 -3.89 23.40
CA ILE A 203 -15.96 -2.81 22.79
C ILE A 203 -16.75 -3.34 21.59
N ASP A 204 -17.80 -2.63 21.22
CA ASP A 204 -18.67 -2.99 20.09
C ASP A 204 -18.21 -2.33 18.79
N GLY A 205 -17.50 -1.19 18.89
CA GLY A 205 -16.85 -0.47 17.81
C GLY A 205 -15.95 0.63 18.35
N PHE A 206 -15.15 1.24 17.51
CA PHE A 206 -14.34 2.41 17.87
C PHE A 206 -14.31 3.45 16.75
N LEU A 207 -14.19 4.71 17.14
CA LEU A 207 -13.96 5.82 16.22
C LEU A 207 -12.45 6.00 15.99
N ALA A 208 -12.08 6.20 14.74
CA ALA A 208 -10.69 6.49 14.37
C ALA A 208 -10.64 7.22 13.03
N ASP A 209 -9.51 7.89 12.77
CA ASP A 209 -9.17 8.30 11.41
C ASP A 209 -9.10 7.09 10.49
N ARG A 210 -9.69 7.21 9.31
CA ARG A 210 -9.83 6.14 8.34
C ARG A 210 -8.49 5.54 7.92
N ILE A 211 -7.49 6.39 7.66
CA ILE A 211 -6.16 5.97 7.22
C ILE A 211 -5.40 5.29 8.37
N ALA A 212 -5.50 5.85 9.58
CA ALA A 212 -4.86 5.27 10.77
C ALA A 212 -5.47 3.91 11.14
N ALA A 213 -6.80 3.79 11.13
CA ALA A 213 -7.48 2.51 11.37
C ALA A 213 -7.08 1.45 10.33
N ALA A 214 -7.08 1.83 9.07
CA ALA A 214 -6.68 0.99 7.96
C ALA A 214 -5.23 0.51 8.08
N THR A 215 -4.30 1.42 8.39
CA THR A 215 -2.89 1.10 8.57
C THR A 215 -2.69 0.16 9.75
N THR A 216 -3.35 0.44 10.87
CA THR A 216 -3.28 -0.39 12.08
C THR A 216 -3.78 -1.82 11.80
N ALA A 217 -4.91 -1.96 11.10
CA ALA A 217 -5.47 -3.25 10.73
C ALA A 217 -4.56 -4.00 9.73
N TRP A 218 -4.03 -3.32 8.73
CA TRP A 218 -3.15 -3.91 7.73
C TRP A 218 -1.83 -4.41 8.35
N ARG A 219 -1.15 -3.58 9.14
CA ARG A 219 0.10 -4.00 9.80
C ARG A 219 -0.05 -5.17 10.77
N ARG A 220 -1.24 -5.34 11.33
CA ARG A 220 -1.56 -6.45 12.24
C ARG A 220 -2.19 -7.64 11.54
N GLN A 221 -2.37 -7.57 10.20
CA GLN A 221 -3.04 -8.60 9.40
C GLN A 221 -4.48 -8.90 9.86
N GLU A 222 -5.16 -7.91 10.45
CA GLU A 222 -6.52 -8.05 11.02
C GLU A 222 -7.60 -7.43 10.11
N GLY A 223 -7.24 -6.88 8.96
CA GLY A 223 -8.16 -6.20 8.03
C GLY A 223 -9.36 -7.05 7.60
N ALA A 224 -9.20 -8.39 7.54
CA ALA A 224 -10.29 -9.30 7.20
C ALA A 224 -11.33 -9.47 8.33
N ARG A 225 -11.02 -9.07 9.58
CA ARG A 225 -11.87 -9.26 10.77
C ARG A 225 -12.69 -8.05 11.13
N ILE A 226 -12.43 -6.92 10.52
CA ILE A 226 -13.09 -5.65 10.77
C ILE A 226 -13.74 -5.09 9.50
N GLU A 227 -14.61 -4.12 9.67
CA GLU A 227 -15.18 -3.34 8.58
C GLU A 227 -15.43 -1.90 9.00
N GLU A 228 -15.40 -1.01 8.04
CA GLU A 228 -15.73 0.41 8.17
C GLU A 228 -17.23 0.60 7.97
N HIS A 229 -17.88 1.34 8.89
CA HIS A 229 -19.26 1.78 8.70
C HIS A 229 -19.34 2.86 7.61
N PRO A 230 -20.38 2.89 6.74
CA PRO A 230 -20.50 3.86 5.65
C PRO A 230 -20.58 5.33 6.08
N LEU A 231 -21.03 5.62 7.32
CA LEU A 231 -21.10 6.99 7.84
C LEU A 231 -19.70 7.53 8.08
N ARG A 232 -19.39 8.65 7.45
CA ARG A 232 -18.09 9.33 7.49
C ARG A 232 -18.29 10.79 7.83
N PHE A 233 -17.35 11.37 8.55
CA PHE A 233 -17.31 12.80 8.85
C PHE A 233 -15.86 13.28 8.83
N SER A 234 -15.62 14.44 8.21
CA SER A 234 -14.26 14.93 7.93
C SER A 234 -14.01 16.28 8.54
N THR A 235 -12.77 16.53 8.90
CA THR A 235 -12.29 17.80 9.44
C THR A 235 -10.91 18.15 8.93
N ASN A 236 -10.59 19.45 9.01
CA ASN A 236 -9.26 19.94 8.71
C ASN A 236 -8.34 19.77 9.92
N ILE A 237 -7.10 19.38 9.66
CA ILE A 237 -6.06 19.15 10.65
C ILE A 237 -4.99 20.23 10.56
N HIS A 238 -4.57 20.70 11.72
CA HIS A 238 -3.72 21.87 11.93
C HIS A 238 -2.55 21.53 12.84
N PHE A 239 -1.53 22.35 12.78
CA PHE A 239 -0.56 22.47 13.86
C PHE A 239 -1.11 23.38 14.95
N MET A 240 -0.89 23.00 16.20
CA MET A 240 -1.10 23.86 17.37
C MET A 240 0.21 24.49 17.81
N LEU A 241 0.20 25.78 18.08
CA LEU A 241 1.31 26.49 18.72
C LEU A 241 0.86 27.01 20.09
N SER A 242 1.59 26.73 21.16
CA SER A 242 1.29 27.23 22.51
C SER A 242 1.24 28.75 22.51
N ARG A 243 0.16 29.34 23.01
CA ARG A 243 0.06 30.82 23.19
C ARG A 243 0.98 31.36 24.27
N ALA A 244 1.38 30.50 25.21
CA ALA A 244 2.24 30.86 26.32
C ALA A 244 3.71 31.01 25.88
N THR A 245 4.17 30.21 24.94
CA THR A 245 5.58 30.18 24.51
C THR A 245 5.80 30.74 23.11
N GLN A 246 4.76 30.82 22.27
CA GLN A 246 4.86 31.21 20.87
C GLN A 246 4.03 32.46 20.56
N THR A 247 4.37 33.14 19.47
CA THR A 247 3.79 34.43 19.08
C THR A 247 2.98 34.32 17.77
N PRO A 248 2.08 35.28 17.47
CA PRO A 248 1.45 35.37 16.16
C PRO A 248 2.45 35.47 14.99
N ARG A 249 3.67 35.98 15.23
CA ARG A 249 4.73 36.02 14.21
C ARG A 249 5.24 34.59 13.89
N THR A 250 5.37 33.72 14.90
CA THR A 250 5.73 32.31 14.69
C THR A 250 4.65 31.60 13.90
N LEU A 251 3.36 31.87 14.22
CA LEU A 251 2.22 31.32 13.46
C LEU A 251 2.24 31.77 11.99
N ALA A 252 2.53 33.06 11.73
CA ALA A 252 2.63 33.55 10.35
C ALA A 252 3.73 32.82 9.57
N ARG A 253 4.93 32.69 10.15
CA ARG A 253 6.04 31.93 9.54
C ARG A 253 5.69 30.47 9.29
N LEU A 254 4.98 29.84 10.21
CA LEU A 254 4.50 28.46 10.04
C LEU A 254 3.50 28.36 8.87
N ASN A 255 2.57 29.31 8.77
CA ASN A 255 1.60 29.35 7.67
C ASN A 255 2.26 29.60 6.32
N ASP A 256 3.26 30.49 6.26
CA ASP A 256 4.04 30.72 5.05
C ASP A 256 4.83 29.48 4.64
N ALA A 257 5.37 28.73 5.60
CA ALA A 257 6.07 27.47 5.35
C ALA A 257 5.12 26.37 4.84
N ILE A 258 3.88 26.28 5.37
CA ILE A 258 2.85 25.35 4.85
C ILE A 258 2.48 25.70 3.40
N ASP A 259 2.30 26.99 3.09
CA ASP A 259 2.01 27.45 1.74
C ASP A 259 3.17 27.13 0.77
N GLU A 260 4.40 27.26 1.23
CA GLU A 260 5.60 26.91 0.48
C GLU A 260 5.65 25.39 0.17
N LEU A 261 5.36 24.52 1.16
CA LEU A 261 5.28 23.08 0.95
C LEU A 261 4.21 22.70 -0.10
N ARG A 262 3.07 23.40 -0.10
CA ARG A 262 2.03 23.22 -1.13
C ARG A 262 2.51 23.68 -2.50
N ARG A 263 3.08 24.89 -2.57
CA ARG A 263 3.54 25.50 -3.81
C ARG A 263 4.64 24.68 -4.49
N THR A 264 5.54 24.08 -3.72
CA THR A 264 6.64 23.23 -4.22
C THR A 264 6.19 21.79 -4.53
N GLY A 265 4.98 21.40 -4.13
CA GLY A 265 4.48 20.03 -4.24
C GLY A 265 5.12 19.07 -3.21
N GLU A 266 5.90 19.54 -2.25
CA GLU A 266 6.53 18.69 -1.24
C GLU A 266 5.49 18.10 -0.29
N LEU A 267 4.44 18.86 0.08
CA LEU A 267 3.33 18.35 0.88
C LEU A 267 2.67 17.14 0.21
N ARG A 268 2.39 17.25 -1.09
CA ARG A 268 1.84 16.17 -1.91
C ARG A 268 2.77 14.97 -1.95
N ARG A 269 4.05 15.18 -2.24
CA ARG A 269 5.04 14.10 -2.27
C ARG A 269 5.11 13.32 -0.96
N ILE A 270 4.98 13.99 0.18
CA ILE A 270 4.93 13.34 1.49
C ILE A 270 3.62 12.55 1.65
N ALA A 271 2.47 13.09 1.22
CA ALA A 271 1.19 12.37 1.23
C ALA A 271 1.25 11.08 0.41
N ASP A 272 1.80 11.13 -0.80
CA ASP A 272 1.99 9.99 -1.68
C ASP A 272 2.86 8.89 -1.06
N LEU A 273 3.86 9.28 -0.26
CA LEU A 273 4.77 8.33 0.37
C LEU A 273 4.21 7.61 1.61
N TYR A 274 3.20 8.18 2.27
CA TYR A 274 2.72 7.65 3.56
C TYR A 274 1.25 7.22 3.55
N ALA A 275 0.37 7.95 2.88
CA ALA A 275 -1.05 7.65 2.87
C ALA A 275 -1.48 6.77 1.68
N LEU A 276 -0.97 7.06 0.49
CA LEU A 276 -1.33 6.34 -0.73
C LEU A 276 -1.03 4.83 -0.68
N PRO A 277 0.13 4.35 -0.16
CA PRO A 277 0.39 2.92 -0.02
C PRO A 277 -0.66 2.20 0.83
N VAL A 278 -1.13 2.83 1.90
CA VAL A 278 -2.14 2.24 2.79
C VAL A 278 -3.46 2.06 2.07
N LEU A 279 -3.93 3.08 1.39
CA LEU A 279 -5.22 3.09 0.70
C LEU A 279 -5.27 2.08 -0.46
N ILE A 280 -4.19 1.97 -1.22
CA ILE A 280 -4.14 1.02 -2.32
C ILE A 280 -4.01 -0.43 -1.82
N ASN A 281 -3.25 -0.66 -0.73
CA ASN A 281 -3.13 -1.98 -0.12
C ASN A 281 -4.46 -2.48 0.45
N GLN A 282 -5.32 -1.62 1.00
CA GLN A 282 -6.69 -2.00 1.36
C GLN A 282 -7.46 -2.60 0.17
N THR A 283 -7.28 -2.05 -1.03
CA THR A 283 -7.93 -2.56 -2.24
C THR A 283 -7.35 -3.92 -2.65
N LEU A 284 -6.04 -4.13 -2.51
CA LEU A 284 -5.38 -5.40 -2.82
C LEU A 284 -5.73 -6.50 -1.80
N ASP A 285 -5.94 -6.14 -0.54
CA ASP A 285 -6.35 -7.07 0.51
C ASP A 285 -7.83 -7.47 0.43
N ALA A 286 -8.62 -6.79 -0.41
CA ALA A 286 -10.00 -7.15 -0.63
C ALA A 286 -10.11 -8.57 -1.22
N GLN A 287 -11.09 -9.35 -0.74
CA GLN A 287 -11.26 -10.76 -1.13
C GLN A 287 -11.33 -10.97 -2.65
N TRP A 288 -12.01 -10.08 -3.38
CA TRP A 288 -12.13 -10.17 -4.83
C TRP A 288 -10.77 -10.04 -5.53
N PHE A 289 -9.88 -9.15 -5.06
CA PHE A 289 -8.56 -8.99 -5.64
C PHE A 289 -7.65 -10.19 -5.32
N ARG A 290 -7.70 -10.69 -4.10
CA ARG A 290 -6.96 -11.90 -3.70
C ARG A 290 -7.36 -13.12 -4.54
N ILE A 291 -8.66 -13.29 -4.81
CA ILE A 291 -9.15 -14.35 -5.74
C ILE A 291 -8.58 -14.14 -7.14
N LEU A 292 -8.59 -12.91 -7.64
CA LEU A 292 -8.07 -12.58 -8.97
C LEU A 292 -6.56 -12.89 -9.08
N ALA A 293 -5.77 -12.47 -8.09
CA ALA A 293 -4.34 -12.75 -8.02
C ALA A 293 -4.05 -14.25 -7.92
N PHE A 294 -4.81 -14.99 -7.10
CA PHE A 294 -4.73 -16.44 -6.99
C PHE A 294 -4.99 -17.13 -8.35
N LEU A 295 -6.05 -16.75 -9.05
CA LEU A 295 -6.36 -17.28 -10.39
C LEU A 295 -5.23 -16.98 -11.39
N GLY A 296 -4.60 -15.80 -11.29
CA GLY A 296 -3.44 -15.45 -12.11
C GLY A 296 -2.24 -16.37 -11.84
N ILE A 297 -1.92 -16.65 -10.57
CA ILE A 297 -0.83 -17.56 -10.18
C ILE A 297 -1.12 -18.98 -10.72
N VAL A 298 -2.34 -19.47 -10.54
CA VAL A 298 -2.77 -20.79 -11.01
C VAL A 298 -2.64 -20.88 -12.54
N ALA A 299 -3.07 -19.85 -13.27
CA ALA A 299 -2.99 -19.82 -14.73
C ALA A 299 -1.55 -19.89 -15.23
N PHE A 300 -0.67 -19.09 -14.64
CA PHE A 300 0.74 -19.09 -15.00
C PHE A 300 1.41 -20.44 -14.65
N ALA A 301 1.09 -21.01 -13.49
CA ALA A 301 1.60 -22.31 -13.11
C ALA A 301 1.11 -23.43 -14.04
N LEU A 302 -0.18 -23.44 -14.41
CA LEU A 302 -0.74 -24.40 -15.38
C LEU A 302 -0.08 -24.30 -16.74
N SER A 303 0.23 -23.09 -17.22
CA SER A 303 0.99 -22.89 -18.46
C SER A 303 2.35 -23.61 -18.41
N GLY A 304 3.04 -23.53 -17.26
CA GLY A 304 4.28 -24.27 -17.03
C GLY A 304 4.09 -25.80 -16.98
N VAL A 305 3.01 -26.28 -16.37
CA VAL A 305 2.67 -27.71 -16.30
C VAL A 305 2.41 -28.29 -17.70
N VAL A 306 1.64 -27.56 -18.54
CA VAL A 306 1.38 -27.97 -19.92
C VAL A 306 2.68 -28.08 -20.72
N LEU A 307 3.55 -27.09 -20.59
CA LEU A 307 4.86 -27.11 -21.22
C LEU A 307 5.75 -28.26 -20.76
N ALA A 308 5.74 -28.54 -19.46
CA ALA A 308 6.51 -29.64 -18.90
C ALA A 308 6.00 -31.01 -19.43
N TYR A 309 4.69 -31.16 -19.61
CA TYR A 309 4.09 -32.33 -20.18
C TYR A 309 4.47 -32.52 -21.67
N GLU A 310 4.35 -31.47 -22.48
CA GLU A 310 4.73 -31.50 -23.92
C GLU A 310 6.22 -31.82 -24.11
N GLY A 311 7.09 -31.24 -23.26
CA GLY A 311 8.54 -31.42 -23.30
C GLY A 311 9.04 -32.67 -22.57
N GLN A 312 8.15 -33.52 -22.01
CA GLN A 312 8.50 -34.71 -21.24
C GLN A 312 9.50 -34.45 -20.09
N TYR A 313 9.34 -33.31 -19.42
CA TYR A 313 10.19 -32.96 -18.29
C TYR A 313 9.84 -33.76 -17.03
N THR A 314 10.81 -33.87 -16.12
CA THR A 314 10.61 -34.46 -14.79
C THR A 314 9.71 -33.58 -13.90
N LEU A 315 9.29 -34.13 -12.74
CA LEU A 315 8.57 -33.33 -11.72
C LEU A 315 9.33 -32.03 -11.36
N PHE A 316 10.63 -32.12 -11.18
CA PHE A 316 11.48 -30.97 -10.89
C PHE A 316 11.45 -29.94 -12.03
N GLY A 317 11.56 -30.42 -13.29
CA GLY A 317 11.44 -29.56 -14.47
C GLY A 317 10.07 -28.87 -14.55
N ALA A 318 8.99 -29.60 -14.23
CA ALA A 318 7.64 -29.02 -14.17
C ALA A 318 7.50 -27.95 -13.08
N LEU A 319 8.07 -28.18 -11.91
CA LEU A 319 8.12 -27.19 -10.84
C LEU A 319 8.86 -25.91 -11.27
N VAL A 320 10.02 -26.05 -11.89
CA VAL A 320 10.79 -24.90 -12.40
C VAL A 320 9.99 -24.12 -13.45
N LEU A 321 9.45 -24.82 -14.47
CA LEU A 321 8.70 -24.21 -15.57
C LEU A 321 7.38 -23.56 -15.12
N ALA A 322 6.77 -24.03 -14.02
CA ALA A 322 5.58 -23.42 -13.43
C ALA A 322 5.91 -22.25 -12.51
N THR A 323 7.02 -22.34 -11.77
CA THR A 323 7.43 -21.30 -10.80
C THR A 323 7.91 -20.04 -11.53
N LEU A 324 8.68 -20.19 -12.61
CA LEU A 324 9.23 -19.04 -13.34
C LEU A 324 8.17 -18.04 -13.81
N PRO A 325 7.10 -18.44 -14.55
CA PRO A 325 6.09 -17.48 -14.97
C PRO A 325 5.25 -16.93 -13.81
N ALA A 326 5.02 -17.72 -12.76
CA ALA A 326 4.15 -17.32 -11.67
C ALA A 326 4.80 -16.31 -10.70
N VAL A 327 6.12 -16.43 -10.45
CA VAL A 327 6.81 -15.61 -9.44
C VAL A 327 8.14 -15.02 -9.90
N GLY A 328 8.70 -15.45 -11.04
CA GLY A 328 10.01 -14.99 -11.51
C GLY A 328 10.05 -13.49 -11.79
N GLY A 329 9.00 -12.92 -12.36
CA GLY A 329 8.90 -11.49 -12.61
C GLY A 329 8.89 -10.66 -11.32
N SER A 330 8.20 -11.14 -10.28
CA SER A 330 8.16 -10.46 -8.97
C SER A 330 9.52 -10.51 -8.26
N ILE A 331 10.26 -11.61 -8.39
CA ILE A 331 11.62 -11.71 -7.83
C ILE A 331 12.56 -10.70 -8.48
N VAL A 332 12.54 -10.59 -9.82
CA VAL A 332 13.40 -9.64 -10.54
C VAL A 332 13.03 -8.19 -10.21
N ARG A 333 11.73 -7.88 -10.13
CA ARG A 333 11.24 -6.58 -9.66
C ARG A 333 11.74 -6.26 -8.25
N ASP A 334 11.59 -7.19 -7.30
CA ASP A 334 11.97 -6.99 -5.91
C ASP A 334 13.49 -6.77 -5.78
N LEU A 335 14.29 -7.49 -6.55
CA LEU A 335 15.75 -7.26 -6.63
C LEU A 335 16.08 -5.87 -7.20
N LEU A 336 15.40 -5.44 -8.25
CA LEU A 336 15.60 -4.12 -8.86
C LEU A 336 15.25 -2.99 -7.88
N LEU A 337 14.15 -3.15 -7.14
CA LEU A 337 13.68 -2.19 -6.14
C LEU A 337 14.38 -2.33 -4.78
N GLN A 338 15.37 -3.21 -4.65
CA GLN A 338 16.10 -3.48 -3.42
C GLN A 338 15.19 -3.80 -2.23
N ARG A 339 14.10 -4.54 -2.49
CA ARG A 339 13.15 -4.97 -1.46
C ARG A 339 13.76 -6.09 -0.63
N ASP A 340 13.97 -5.82 0.66
CA ASP A 340 14.49 -6.80 1.61
C ASP A 340 13.57 -6.94 2.84
N PRO A 341 13.18 -8.18 3.19
CA PRO A 341 13.30 -9.40 2.40
C PRO A 341 12.38 -9.41 1.16
N LEU A 342 12.74 -10.23 0.15
CA LEU A 342 11.93 -10.39 -1.06
C LEU A 342 10.48 -10.77 -0.72
N GLY A 343 9.51 -10.26 -1.47
CA GLY A 343 8.09 -10.51 -1.22
C GLY A 343 7.72 -12.00 -1.19
N ILE A 344 8.37 -12.84 -1.99
CA ILE A 344 8.17 -14.27 -2.01
C ILE A 344 8.65 -14.98 -0.72
N VAL A 345 9.62 -14.39 -0.04
CA VAL A 345 10.13 -14.89 1.26
C VAL A 345 9.20 -14.45 2.39
N GLN A 346 8.65 -13.23 2.30
CA GLN A 346 7.70 -12.71 3.28
C GLN A 346 6.36 -13.47 3.23
N ASN A 347 5.89 -13.81 2.02
CA ASN A 347 4.62 -14.50 1.81
C ASN A 347 4.80 -15.72 0.88
N PRO A 348 4.92 -16.93 1.44
CA PRO A 348 5.11 -18.15 0.66
C PRO A 348 3.85 -18.68 -0.03
N GLU A 349 2.67 -18.04 0.15
CA GLU A 349 1.39 -18.50 -0.41
C GLU A 349 1.45 -18.69 -1.94
N ALA A 350 2.15 -17.81 -2.64
CA ALA A 350 2.34 -17.93 -4.09
C ALA A 350 3.09 -19.21 -4.46
N LEU A 351 4.17 -19.56 -3.77
CA LEU A 351 4.92 -20.80 -3.98
C LEU A 351 4.09 -22.03 -3.65
N LEU A 352 3.35 -22.01 -2.53
CA LEU A 352 2.47 -23.10 -2.15
C LEU A 352 1.37 -23.33 -3.19
N THR A 353 0.82 -22.23 -3.75
CA THR A 353 -0.16 -22.28 -4.84
C THR A 353 0.43 -22.92 -6.10
N VAL A 354 1.66 -22.54 -6.48
CA VAL A 354 2.36 -23.15 -7.63
C VAL A 354 2.57 -24.63 -7.40
N PHE A 355 3.09 -25.05 -6.24
CA PHE A 355 3.33 -26.45 -5.92
C PHE A 355 2.03 -27.26 -5.93
N GLY A 356 0.97 -26.75 -5.31
CA GLY A 356 -0.35 -27.37 -5.35
C GLY A 356 -0.88 -27.53 -6.78
N THR A 357 -0.73 -26.49 -7.61
CA THR A 357 -1.17 -26.50 -9.02
C THR A 357 -0.37 -27.52 -9.84
N VAL A 358 0.95 -27.63 -9.66
CA VAL A 358 1.79 -28.61 -10.35
C VAL A 358 1.38 -30.03 -9.97
N LEU A 359 1.21 -30.31 -8.68
CA LEU A 359 0.82 -31.65 -8.21
C LEU A 359 -0.58 -32.02 -8.72
N ALA A 360 -1.56 -31.11 -8.63
CA ALA A 360 -2.92 -31.33 -9.15
C ALA A 360 -2.93 -31.52 -10.67
N GLY A 361 -2.19 -30.68 -11.42
CA GLY A 361 -2.09 -30.77 -12.86
C GLY A 361 -1.47 -32.11 -13.33
N MET A 362 -0.39 -32.54 -12.69
CA MET A 362 0.23 -33.83 -12.97
C MET A 362 -0.70 -35.03 -12.65
N LEU A 363 -1.44 -34.94 -11.53
CA LEU A 363 -2.42 -35.96 -11.17
C LEU A 363 -3.51 -36.06 -12.23
N VAL A 364 -4.08 -34.93 -12.66
CA VAL A 364 -5.10 -34.86 -13.72
C VAL A 364 -4.55 -35.46 -15.00
N ILE A 365 -3.36 -35.09 -15.46
CA ILE A 365 -2.72 -35.64 -16.66
C ILE A 365 -2.55 -37.16 -16.53
N ARG A 366 -2.07 -37.65 -15.37
CA ARG A 366 -1.86 -39.09 -15.13
C ARG A 366 -3.17 -39.89 -15.12
N VAL A 367 -4.24 -39.35 -14.54
CA VAL A 367 -5.58 -39.98 -14.56
C VAL A 367 -6.11 -39.99 -15.99
N MET A 368 -6.03 -38.86 -16.70
CA MET A 368 -6.48 -38.80 -18.10
C MET A 368 -5.73 -39.78 -19.02
N SER A 369 -4.41 -39.88 -18.85
CA SER A 369 -3.61 -40.82 -19.65
C SER A 369 -3.97 -42.30 -19.40
N ARG A 370 -4.47 -42.66 -18.22
CA ARG A 370 -4.95 -44.03 -17.91
C ARG A 370 -6.34 -44.31 -18.45
N VAL A 371 -7.21 -43.28 -18.56
CA VAL A 371 -8.59 -43.41 -19.06
C VAL A 371 -8.65 -43.44 -20.61
N GLN A 372 -7.57 -43.05 -21.28
CA GLN A 372 -7.48 -42.84 -22.74
C GLN A 372 -7.41 -44.11 -23.60
N SER A 373 -7.73 -45.30 -23.10
CA SER A 373 -7.90 -46.48 -23.93
C SER A 373 -9.31 -46.49 -24.54
N GLY A 374 -9.50 -45.78 -25.65
CA GLY A 374 -10.53 -46.15 -26.65
C GLY A 374 -11.64 -45.16 -26.84
N MET A 375 -12.14 -44.27 -27.08
CA MET A 375 -13.31 -43.53 -27.59
C MET A 375 -13.35 -42.01 -27.19
N LEU A 376 -12.70 -41.64 -26.13
CA LEU A 376 -12.68 -40.22 -25.65
C LEU A 376 -11.71 -39.30 -26.43
N THR A 377 -10.76 -39.86 -27.19
CA THR A 377 -9.68 -39.10 -27.87
C THR A 377 -10.20 -38.11 -28.91
N LYS A 378 -11.24 -38.47 -29.69
CA LYS A 378 -11.81 -37.58 -30.73
C LYS A 378 -12.62 -36.42 -30.12
N GLN A 379 -13.28 -36.66 -28.98
CA GLN A 379 -14.10 -35.64 -28.32
C GLN A 379 -13.23 -34.64 -27.50
N LEU A 380 -12.08 -35.09 -26.99
CA LEU A 380 -11.09 -34.25 -26.28
C LEU A 380 -10.27 -33.40 -27.25
N GLN A 381 -9.94 -33.87 -28.46
CA GLN A 381 -9.31 -33.05 -29.49
C GLN A 381 -10.22 -31.89 -29.95
N SER A 382 -11.54 -32.13 -30.06
CA SER A 382 -12.52 -31.07 -30.32
C SER A 382 -12.62 -30.04 -29.15
N ARG A 383 -12.32 -30.45 -27.91
CA ARG A 383 -12.31 -29.58 -26.72
C ARG A 383 -10.95 -28.96 -26.44
N ALA A 384 -9.88 -29.34 -27.12
CA ALA A 384 -8.55 -28.74 -26.97
C ALA A 384 -8.57 -27.21 -27.26
N HIS A 385 -9.34 -26.77 -28.25
CA HIS A 385 -9.55 -25.35 -28.52
C HIS A 385 -10.24 -24.60 -27.38
N LEU A 386 -11.12 -25.25 -26.60
CA LEU A 386 -11.74 -24.64 -25.43
C LEU A 386 -10.72 -24.49 -24.28
N GLY A 387 -9.85 -25.49 -24.11
CA GLY A 387 -8.77 -25.45 -23.12
C GLY A 387 -7.78 -24.34 -23.40
N THR A 388 -7.37 -24.15 -24.64
CA THR A 388 -6.45 -23.06 -25.04
C THR A 388 -7.07 -21.68 -24.75
N ARG A 389 -8.34 -21.47 -25.10
CA ARG A 389 -9.04 -20.19 -24.82
C ARG A 389 -9.19 -19.91 -23.33
N LEU A 390 -9.43 -20.94 -22.51
CA LEU A 390 -9.49 -20.78 -21.05
C LEU A 390 -8.13 -20.36 -20.49
N ILE A 391 -7.04 -20.95 -20.96
CA ILE A 391 -5.67 -20.56 -20.56
C ILE A 391 -5.40 -19.10 -20.95
N GLU A 392 -5.78 -18.68 -22.16
CA GLU A 392 -5.63 -17.30 -22.62
C GLU A 392 -6.42 -16.29 -21.74
N VAL A 393 -7.65 -16.66 -21.32
CA VAL A 393 -8.47 -15.83 -20.43
C VAL A 393 -7.82 -15.71 -19.04
N PHE A 394 -7.39 -16.83 -18.46
CA PHE A 394 -6.73 -16.82 -17.16
C PHE A 394 -5.39 -16.11 -17.20
N ASP A 395 -4.63 -16.25 -18.29
CA ASP A 395 -3.39 -15.53 -18.53
C ASP A 395 -3.63 -14.00 -18.57
N ALA A 396 -4.71 -13.56 -19.25
CA ALA A 396 -5.11 -12.15 -19.29
C ALA A 396 -5.53 -11.63 -17.89
N ILE A 397 -6.18 -12.47 -17.07
CA ILE A 397 -6.51 -12.15 -15.67
C ILE A 397 -5.22 -11.98 -14.85
N GLY A 398 -4.26 -12.90 -15.00
CA GLY A 398 -2.97 -12.83 -14.33
C GLY A 398 -2.19 -11.56 -14.72
N LEU A 399 -2.14 -11.26 -16.02
CA LEU A 399 -1.52 -10.02 -16.52
C LEU A 399 -2.12 -8.79 -15.86
N ALA A 400 -3.46 -8.73 -15.77
CA ALA A 400 -4.18 -7.60 -15.19
C ALA A 400 -3.88 -7.42 -13.69
N ALA A 401 -3.96 -8.49 -12.91
CA ALA A 401 -3.68 -8.45 -11.49
C ALA A 401 -2.22 -8.05 -11.20
N PHE A 402 -1.27 -8.65 -11.91
CA PHE A 402 0.15 -8.41 -11.68
C PHE A 402 0.65 -7.07 -12.23
N THR A 403 -0.05 -6.46 -13.19
CA THR A 403 0.17 -5.06 -13.58
C THR A 403 -0.06 -4.14 -12.39
N VAL A 404 -1.18 -4.29 -11.69
CA VAL A 404 -1.48 -3.48 -10.48
C VAL A 404 -0.49 -3.77 -9.36
N VAL A 405 -0.23 -5.04 -9.04
CA VAL A 405 0.74 -5.44 -8.00
C VAL A 405 2.12 -4.84 -8.27
N GLY A 406 2.53 -4.78 -9.54
CA GLY A 406 3.81 -4.17 -9.93
C GLY A 406 3.90 -2.69 -9.51
N VAL A 407 2.89 -1.90 -9.82
CA VAL A 407 2.84 -0.48 -9.45
C VAL A 407 2.80 -0.30 -7.94
N VAL A 408 1.99 -1.11 -7.23
CA VAL A 408 1.84 -0.99 -5.77
C VAL A 408 3.14 -1.28 -5.03
N VAL A 409 3.93 -2.24 -5.47
CA VAL A 409 5.22 -2.52 -4.83
C VAL A 409 6.20 -1.35 -4.96
N VAL A 410 6.12 -0.53 -6.02
CA VAL A 410 6.91 0.70 -6.13
C VAL A 410 6.53 1.71 -5.04
N LEU A 411 5.23 1.83 -4.73
CA LEU A 411 4.75 2.65 -3.62
C LEU A 411 5.25 2.12 -2.27
N ASP A 412 5.14 0.81 -2.02
CA ASP A 412 5.58 0.17 -0.77
C ASP A 412 7.08 0.32 -0.52
N THR A 413 7.89 0.27 -1.60
CA THR A 413 9.33 0.47 -1.54
C THR A 413 9.74 1.94 -1.56
N LYS A 414 8.76 2.86 -1.72
CA LYS A 414 8.98 4.31 -1.81
C LYS A 414 9.93 4.72 -2.93
N ALA A 415 10.03 3.93 -4.00
CA ALA A 415 10.85 4.25 -5.16
C ALA A 415 10.21 5.39 -5.97
N GLN A 416 10.99 6.41 -6.30
CA GLN A 416 10.53 7.62 -6.98
C GLN A 416 11.36 7.89 -8.28
N PRO A 417 10.77 8.48 -9.32
CA PRO A 417 9.36 8.87 -9.44
C PRO A 417 8.46 7.68 -9.83
N LEU A 418 7.19 7.69 -9.39
CA LEU A 418 6.25 6.58 -9.61
C LEU A 418 5.93 6.37 -11.09
N TRP A 419 5.78 7.46 -11.87
CA TRP A 419 5.50 7.40 -13.32
C TRP A 419 6.60 6.68 -14.11
N LEU A 420 7.82 6.60 -13.59
CA LEU A 420 8.93 5.86 -14.23
C LEU A 420 8.99 4.41 -13.72
N TRP A 421 9.06 4.23 -12.39
CA TRP A 421 9.24 2.92 -11.80
C TRP A 421 7.97 2.06 -11.82
N GLY A 422 6.78 2.69 -11.73
CA GLY A 422 5.49 2.01 -11.79
C GLY A 422 5.32 1.14 -13.04
N PRO A 423 5.40 1.70 -14.26
CA PRO A 423 5.27 0.92 -15.49
C PRO A 423 6.38 -0.11 -15.68
N ILE A 424 7.62 0.18 -15.26
CA ILE A 424 8.72 -0.80 -15.30
C ILE A 424 8.40 -1.99 -14.39
N ALA A 425 8.00 -1.74 -13.17
CA ALA A 425 7.65 -2.79 -12.21
C ALA A 425 6.39 -3.57 -12.63
N ALA A 426 5.40 -2.91 -13.24
CA ALA A 426 4.23 -3.55 -13.83
C ALA A 426 4.62 -4.52 -14.94
N GLY A 427 5.42 -4.07 -15.90
CA GLY A 427 5.93 -4.90 -16.99
C GLY A 427 6.75 -6.09 -16.49
N LEU A 428 7.67 -5.88 -15.55
CA LEU A 428 8.47 -6.94 -14.95
C LEU A 428 7.60 -7.98 -14.22
N THR A 429 6.69 -7.51 -13.36
CA THR A 429 5.85 -8.40 -12.55
C THR A 429 4.94 -9.26 -13.42
N ALA A 430 4.31 -8.63 -14.42
CA ALA A 430 3.27 -9.27 -15.21
C ALA A 430 3.80 -10.15 -16.35
N SER A 431 5.01 -9.89 -16.88
CA SER A 431 5.46 -10.55 -18.12
C SER A 431 6.84 -11.19 -18.07
N PHE A 432 7.75 -10.71 -17.20
CA PHE A 432 9.14 -11.16 -17.23
C PHE A 432 9.31 -12.63 -16.82
N GLY A 433 8.43 -13.15 -15.95
CA GLY A 433 8.42 -14.57 -15.58
C GLY A 433 8.17 -15.48 -16.77
N GLY A 434 7.23 -15.11 -17.64
CA GLY A 434 6.97 -15.81 -18.91
C GLY A 434 8.16 -15.76 -19.86
N LEU A 435 8.83 -14.60 -19.95
CA LEU A 435 10.05 -14.45 -20.73
C LEU A 435 11.17 -15.36 -20.22
N MET A 436 11.39 -15.42 -18.89
CA MET A 436 12.38 -16.32 -18.30
C MET A 436 12.05 -17.78 -18.63
N ARG A 437 10.80 -18.21 -18.49
CA ARG A 437 10.37 -19.56 -18.87
C ARG A 437 10.71 -19.87 -20.34
N ASP A 438 10.42 -18.93 -21.26
CA ASP A 438 10.65 -19.11 -22.68
C ASP A 438 12.15 -19.19 -23.03
N LEU A 439 13.03 -18.55 -22.26
CA LEU A 439 14.50 -18.66 -22.40
C LEU A 439 15.02 -20.07 -22.07
N PHE A 440 14.36 -20.82 -21.19
CA PHE A 440 14.72 -22.21 -20.89
C PHE A 440 14.25 -23.21 -21.97
N ARG A 441 13.42 -22.75 -22.94
CA ARG A 441 12.99 -23.58 -24.08
C ARG A 441 13.96 -23.41 -25.25
N HIS A 442 14.81 -24.40 -25.47
CA HIS A 442 15.88 -24.36 -26.50
C HIS A 442 15.37 -24.29 -27.96
N ASP A 443 14.10 -24.65 -28.22
CA ASP A 443 13.58 -24.90 -29.58
C ASP A 443 12.69 -23.81 -30.17
N ARG A 444 12.30 -22.77 -29.45
CA ARG A 444 11.47 -21.69 -29.98
C ARG A 444 11.97 -20.33 -29.57
N VAL A 445 12.27 -19.52 -30.56
CA VAL A 445 12.52 -18.11 -30.38
C VAL A 445 11.31 -17.49 -29.67
N THR A 446 11.53 -17.04 -28.49
CA THR A 446 10.68 -16.32 -27.53
C THR A 446 9.42 -15.73 -28.16
N ALA A 447 8.28 -16.44 -28.01
CA ALA A 447 6.97 -15.97 -28.46
C ALA A 447 6.64 -14.60 -27.81
N THR A 448 7.05 -14.40 -26.56
CA THR A 448 6.88 -13.17 -25.80
C THR A 448 7.63 -11.96 -26.43
N LEU A 449 8.78 -12.17 -27.06
CA LEU A 449 9.55 -11.07 -27.69
C LEU A 449 9.25 -10.87 -29.17
N ARG A 450 8.58 -11.78 -29.84
CA ARG A 450 8.33 -11.72 -31.30
C ARG A 450 6.84 -11.77 -31.69
N GLY A 451 5.96 -12.01 -30.74
CA GLY A 451 4.58 -12.35 -31.11
C GLY A 451 3.54 -11.36 -30.69
N GLU A 452 3.19 -11.37 -29.46
CA GLU A 452 1.96 -10.76 -28.98
C GLU A 452 2.23 -9.50 -28.18
N LEU A 453 1.30 -8.53 -28.26
CA LEU A 453 1.24 -7.41 -27.31
C LEU A 453 0.95 -7.95 -25.92
N TYR A 454 1.96 -8.08 -25.08
CA TYR A 454 1.85 -8.62 -23.72
C TYR A 454 2.52 -7.72 -22.69
N PRO A 455 3.86 -7.51 -22.72
CA PRO A 455 4.53 -6.58 -21.79
C PRO A 455 4.08 -5.14 -22.02
N GLU A 456 3.84 -4.74 -23.26
CA GLU A 456 3.46 -3.39 -23.64
C GLU A 456 2.13 -2.99 -23.00
N ILE A 457 1.16 -3.91 -22.94
CA ILE A 457 -0.13 -3.66 -22.30
C ILE A 457 0.08 -3.39 -20.80
N ALA A 458 0.89 -4.20 -20.11
CA ALA A 458 1.18 -4.00 -18.70
C ALA A 458 1.91 -2.66 -18.44
N VAL A 459 2.87 -2.29 -19.30
CA VAL A 459 3.59 -1.03 -19.18
C VAL A 459 2.67 0.17 -19.40
N VAL A 460 1.82 0.14 -20.44
CA VAL A 460 0.92 1.27 -20.77
C VAL A 460 -0.12 1.48 -19.65
N TRP A 461 -0.78 0.41 -19.21
CA TRP A 461 -1.77 0.51 -18.14
C TRP A 461 -1.12 0.76 -16.77
N GLY A 462 0.08 0.23 -16.53
CA GLY A 462 0.88 0.57 -15.36
C GLY A 462 1.27 2.04 -15.31
N LEU A 463 1.61 2.63 -16.46
CA LEU A 463 1.86 4.07 -16.58
C LEU A 463 0.59 4.89 -16.32
N ALA A 464 -0.55 4.48 -16.91
CA ALA A 464 -1.82 5.17 -16.68
C ALA A 464 -2.21 5.16 -15.19
N LEU A 465 -2.07 4.01 -14.52
CA LEU A 465 -2.31 3.90 -13.07
C LEU A 465 -1.33 4.77 -12.27
N ALA A 466 -0.03 4.72 -12.59
CA ALA A 466 0.98 5.51 -11.89
C ALA A 466 0.72 7.03 -12.01
N LEU A 467 0.40 7.51 -13.22
CA LEU A 467 0.07 8.92 -13.44
C LEU A 467 -1.23 9.34 -12.72
N PHE A 468 -2.24 8.47 -12.71
CA PHE A 468 -3.47 8.74 -11.97
C PHE A 468 -3.20 8.85 -10.47
N LEU A 469 -2.45 7.91 -9.90
CA LEU A 469 -2.10 7.92 -8.48
C LEU A 469 -1.25 9.15 -8.10
N GLU A 470 -0.31 9.55 -8.94
CA GLU A 470 0.44 10.80 -8.75
C GLU A 470 -0.47 12.03 -8.84
N TRP A 471 -1.51 12.02 -9.67
CA TRP A 471 -2.44 13.15 -9.79
C TRP A 471 -3.43 13.21 -8.62
N GLU A 472 -3.89 12.06 -8.11
CA GLU A 472 -4.88 11.95 -7.02
C GLU A 472 -4.30 12.22 -5.63
N GLY A 473 -2.97 12.15 -5.46
CA GLY A 473 -2.27 12.15 -4.18
C GLY A 473 -2.63 13.27 -3.18
N GLU A 474 -3.27 14.36 -3.60
CA GLU A 474 -3.76 15.40 -2.69
C GLU A 474 -5.14 15.12 -2.10
N ARG A 475 -6.00 14.39 -2.81
CA ARG A 475 -7.39 14.14 -2.39
C ARG A 475 -7.53 12.90 -1.52
N LEU A 476 -6.68 11.88 -1.79
CA LEU A 476 -6.63 10.62 -1.05
C LEU A 476 -8.01 9.96 -0.85
N GLU A 477 -8.86 10.02 -1.90
CA GLU A 477 -10.18 9.40 -1.85
C GLU A 477 -10.08 7.88 -2.12
N PRO A 478 -10.30 7.02 -1.11
CA PRO A 478 -10.14 5.56 -1.26
C PRO A 478 -11.03 4.95 -2.33
N ASP A 479 -12.21 5.54 -2.57
CA ASP A 479 -13.13 5.03 -3.58
C ASP A 479 -12.62 5.32 -5.00
N GLU A 480 -11.94 6.46 -5.23
CA GLU A 480 -11.30 6.79 -6.52
C GLU A 480 -10.07 5.92 -6.75
N ILE A 481 -9.27 5.67 -5.71
CA ILE A 481 -8.14 4.73 -5.77
C ILE A 481 -8.64 3.32 -6.12
N ARG A 482 -9.69 2.85 -5.45
CA ARG A 482 -10.31 1.55 -5.75
C ARG A 482 -10.82 1.48 -7.18
N LEU A 483 -11.49 2.54 -7.65
CA LEU A 483 -11.99 2.64 -9.02
C LEU A 483 -10.85 2.58 -10.04
N SER A 484 -9.74 3.29 -9.80
CA SER A 484 -8.58 3.28 -10.69
C SER A 484 -7.96 1.88 -10.82
N VAL A 485 -7.89 1.12 -9.72
CA VAL A 485 -7.44 -0.27 -9.73
C VAL A 485 -8.39 -1.13 -10.58
N ILE A 486 -9.71 -1.00 -10.40
CA ILE A 486 -10.72 -1.75 -11.17
C ILE A 486 -10.64 -1.39 -12.65
N VAL A 487 -10.53 -0.10 -12.99
CA VAL A 487 -10.39 0.38 -14.37
C VAL A 487 -9.12 -0.17 -15.01
N THR A 488 -8.01 -0.15 -14.28
CA THR A 488 -6.74 -0.73 -14.77
C THR A 488 -6.87 -2.22 -15.05
N ILE A 489 -7.45 -3.00 -14.13
CA ILE A 489 -7.66 -4.44 -14.29
C ILE A 489 -8.53 -4.72 -15.53
N LEU A 490 -9.67 -4.05 -15.64
CA LEU A 490 -10.58 -4.21 -16.78
C LEU A 490 -9.92 -3.76 -18.08
N GLY A 491 -9.16 -2.67 -18.07
CA GLY A 491 -8.45 -2.14 -19.21
C GLY A 491 -7.38 -3.11 -19.72
N VAL A 492 -6.52 -3.63 -18.84
CA VAL A 492 -5.51 -4.64 -19.18
C VAL A 492 -6.18 -5.89 -19.75
N PHE A 493 -7.20 -6.41 -19.06
CA PHE A 493 -7.92 -7.61 -19.47
C PHE A 493 -8.56 -7.44 -20.85
N LEU A 494 -9.33 -6.38 -21.06
CA LEU A 494 -10.02 -6.12 -22.33
C LEU A 494 -9.05 -5.89 -23.47
N THR A 495 -7.99 -5.08 -23.27
CA THR A 495 -6.98 -4.84 -24.30
C THR A 495 -6.25 -6.12 -24.66
N ARG A 496 -5.95 -6.99 -23.69
CA ARG A 496 -5.34 -8.30 -23.93
C ARG A 496 -6.29 -9.22 -24.74
N MET A 497 -7.55 -9.30 -24.35
CA MET A 497 -8.54 -10.11 -25.06
C MET A 497 -8.76 -9.64 -26.49
N VAL A 498 -8.80 -8.32 -26.72
CA VAL A 498 -8.89 -7.75 -28.07
C VAL A 498 -7.63 -8.05 -28.90
N ALA A 499 -6.44 -7.95 -28.29
CA ALA A 499 -5.18 -8.27 -28.95
C ALA A 499 -5.15 -9.75 -29.42
N ILE A 500 -5.58 -10.68 -28.55
CA ILE A 500 -5.70 -12.11 -28.87
C ILE A 500 -6.73 -12.32 -29.98
N ALA A 501 -7.95 -11.76 -29.85
CA ALA A 501 -9.03 -11.98 -30.81
C ALA A 501 -8.73 -11.44 -32.22
N ARG A 502 -7.95 -10.34 -32.29
CA ARG A 502 -7.56 -9.71 -33.58
C ARG A 502 -6.18 -10.13 -34.07
N GLY A 503 -5.44 -10.95 -33.32
CA GLY A 503 -4.08 -11.35 -33.66
C GLY A 503 -3.11 -10.20 -33.76
N ILE A 504 -3.31 -9.15 -32.92
CA ILE A 504 -2.46 -7.94 -32.93
C ILE A 504 -1.09 -8.31 -32.38
N LYS A 505 -0.05 -8.07 -33.17
CA LYS A 505 1.34 -8.35 -32.80
C LYS A 505 2.03 -7.09 -32.32
N GLY A 506 3.00 -7.27 -31.45
CA GLY A 506 3.86 -6.19 -30.99
C GLY A 506 4.59 -5.49 -32.15
N TRP A 507 4.96 -4.24 -31.95
CA TRP A 507 5.69 -3.45 -32.95
C TRP A 507 7.02 -4.13 -33.28
N ARG A 508 7.23 -4.44 -34.57
CA ARG A 508 8.50 -4.97 -35.03
C ARG A 508 9.40 -3.83 -35.45
N TYR A 509 10.65 -3.91 -35.08
CA TYR A 509 11.65 -2.87 -35.35
C TYR A 509 12.13 -2.84 -36.80
N VAL A 510 11.67 -3.72 -37.65
CA VAL A 510 11.82 -3.73 -39.13
C VAL A 510 10.87 -4.76 -39.72
#